data_4e7c254058e9e1c4226825782330db0e
#
_entry.id   4e7c254058e9e1c4226825782330db0e
#
_cell.length_a   1.000
_cell.length_b   1.000
_cell.length_c   1.000
_cell.angle_alpha   90.00
_cell.angle_beta   90.00
_cell.angle_gamma   90.00
#
_symmetry.space_group_name_H-M   'P 1'
#
loop_
_entity.id
_entity.type
_entity.pdbx_description
1 polymer ?
#
loop_
_entity_poly.entity_id
_entity_poly.type
_entity_poly.pdbx_seq_one_letter_code
_entity_poly.pdbx_strand_id
1 'polypeptide(L)'
;MSACARPEFYRFMDAANIDLKGFTEDFYWHDTGTHLADVLATIDYAVNATDTWVELTTLLIPGHNDDDKTLHAECAWIRQHCGRDVPLHFSAFHPDYHMRDVPATPKERLLHARRIALQEGLRYVYTGNVSDHDGGTTFCPSCGARLIERDWYDITGYRLTEDGQCPDCGAVIPGVWDAHPGTFGGMHLPVDIHRYLG
;
A
#
# COMPACT_ATOMS: atom_id res chain seq x y z
N MET A 1 17.21 0.81 2.03
CA MET A 1 18.09 1.76 1.27
C MET A 1 18.99 2.50 2.24
N SER A 2 20.25 2.78 1.88
CA SER A 2 21.19 3.50 2.76
C SER A 2 20.79 4.98 2.92
N ALA A 3 21.16 5.57 4.07
CA ALA A 3 20.80 6.95 4.39
C ALA A 3 21.38 7.97 3.36
N CYS A 4 22.57 7.71 2.82
CA CYS A 4 23.21 8.59 1.84
C CYS A 4 22.56 8.52 0.44
N ALA A 5 21.92 7.41 0.08
CA ALA A 5 21.28 7.24 -1.23
C ALA A 5 19.84 7.80 -1.28
N ARG A 6 19.16 7.92 -0.14
CA ARG A 6 17.76 8.38 -0.08
C ARG A 6 17.53 9.73 -0.73
N PRO A 7 18.32 10.81 -0.43
CA PRO A 7 18.06 12.12 -1.00
C PRO A 7 18.22 12.17 -2.52
N GLU A 8 19.20 11.44 -3.04
CA GLU A 8 19.43 11.38 -4.50
C GLU A 8 18.31 10.63 -5.20
N PHE A 9 17.89 9.49 -4.63
CA PHE A 9 16.85 8.62 -5.21
C PHE A 9 15.49 9.32 -5.21
N TYR A 10 15.05 9.81 -4.05
CA TYR A 10 13.71 10.39 -3.91
C TYR A 10 13.53 11.76 -4.59
N ARG A 11 14.62 12.44 -4.94
CA ARG A 11 14.57 13.71 -5.68
C ARG A 11 13.82 13.60 -7.02
N PHE A 12 13.76 12.41 -7.59
CA PHE A 12 13.14 12.15 -8.90
C PHE A 12 11.85 11.34 -8.83
N MET A 13 11.34 11.06 -7.62
CA MET A 13 10.18 10.19 -7.44
C MET A 13 8.94 11.02 -7.15
N ASP A 14 7.95 10.93 -8.04
CA ASP A 14 6.61 11.49 -7.82
C ASP A 14 5.78 10.60 -6.89
N ALA A 15 5.92 9.28 -7.00
CA ALA A 15 5.23 8.30 -6.18
C ALA A 15 6.09 7.06 -5.92
N ALA A 16 5.84 6.37 -4.82
CA ALA A 16 6.50 5.12 -4.47
C ALA A 16 5.54 4.17 -3.76
N ASN A 17 5.50 2.90 -4.19
CA ASN A 17 4.98 1.82 -3.37
C ASN A 17 6.15 1.14 -2.68
N ILE A 18 6.15 1.14 -1.34
CA ILE A 18 7.26 0.61 -0.54
C ILE A 18 6.79 -0.63 0.19
N ASP A 19 7.52 -1.73 0.00
CA ASP A 19 7.27 -2.97 0.72
C ASP A 19 7.70 -2.86 2.18
N LEU A 20 6.75 -2.86 3.11
CA LEU A 20 6.95 -3.14 4.53
C LEU A 20 6.57 -4.60 4.76
N LYS A 21 7.54 -5.50 4.56
CA LYS A 21 7.30 -6.95 4.48
C LYS A 21 6.86 -7.61 5.79
N GLY A 22 7.06 -6.95 6.92
CA GLY A 22 6.69 -7.39 8.26
C GLY A 22 7.16 -6.41 9.30
N PHE A 23 6.92 -6.69 10.59
CA PHE A 23 7.19 -5.73 11.67
C PHE A 23 7.98 -6.32 12.85
N THR A 24 8.90 -7.26 12.56
CA THR A 24 9.86 -7.77 13.52
C THR A 24 11.25 -7.83 12.91
N GLU A 25 12.29 -7.60 13.72
CA GLU A 25 13.68 -7.72 13.27
C GLU A 25 14.01 -9.17 12.91
N ASP A 26 13.44 -10.13 13.64
CA ASP A 26 13.64 -11.56 13.39
C ASP A 26 13.17 -11.95 11.98
N PHE A 27 11.96 -11.53 11.59
CA PHE A 27 11.44 -11.72 10.24
C PHE A 27 12.36 -11.07 9.19
N TYR A 28 12.74 -9.81 9.40
CA TYR A 28 13.60 -9.11 8.45
C TYR A 28 14.95 -9.76 8.26
N TRP A 29 15.57 -10.23 9.36
CA TRP A 29 16.85 -10.88 9.30
C TRP A 29 16.79 -12.25 8.63
N HIS A 30 15.82 -13.09 8.98
CA HIS A 30 15.75 -14.47 8.50
C HIS A 30 15.08 -14.61 7.13
N ASP A 31 13.98 -13.88 6.89
CA ASP A 31 13.19 -14.03 5.67
C ASP A 31 13.60 -13.06 4.56
N THR A 32 14.16 -11.89 4.90
CA THR A 32 14.54 -10.89 3.87
C THR A 32 16.03 -10.60 3.78
N GLY A 33 16.83 -10.98 4.76
CA GLY A 33 18.27 -10.73 4.81
C GLY A 33 18.64 -9.25 5.00
N THR A 34 17.71 -8.46 5.59
CA THR A 34 17.90 -7.01 5.84
C THR A 34 17.50 -6.66 7.28
N HIS A 35 17.50 -5.37 7.61
CA HIS A 35 17.10 -4.86 8.92
C HIS A 35 15.80 -4.06 8.85
N LEU A 36 14.87 -4.32 9.77
CA LEU A 36 13.61 -3.57 9.88
C LEU A 36 13.87 -2.07 10.00
N ALA A 37 14.84 -1.67 10.83
CA ALA A 37 15.16 -0.27 11.07
C ALA A 37 15.53 0.50 9.78
N ASP A 38 16.21 -0.14 8.82
CA ASP A 38 16.60 0.49 7.55
C ASP A 38 15.39 0.74 6.64
N VAL A 39 14.40 -0.17 6.68
CA VAL A 39 13.16 -0.03 5.93
C VAL A 39 12.29 1.07 6.55
N LEU A 40 12.09 1.04 7.86
CA LEU A 40 11.31 2.07 8.59
C LEU A 40 11.91 3.46 8.38
N ALA A 41 13.24 3.61 8.49
CA ALA A 41 13.91 4.89 8.24
C ALA A 41 13.79 5.34 6.77
N THR A 42 13.62 4.43 5.82
CA THR A 42 13.40 4.78 4.41
C THR A 42 11.97 5.25 4.18
N ILE A 43 10.98 4.57 4.78
CA ILE A 43 9.57 4.98 4.72
C ILE A 43 9.39 6.35 5.37
N ASP A 44 9.91 6.52 6.59
CA ASP A 44 9.85 7.80 7.32
C ASP A 44 10.45 8.96 6.51
N TYR A 45 11.62 8.74 5.89
CA TYR A 45 12.24 9.72 5.01
C TYR A 45 11.36 10.05 3.79
N ALA A 46 10.82 9.04 3.09
CA ALA A 46 10.01 9.25 1.91
C ALA A 46 8.74 10.04 2.23
N VAL A 47 8.07 9.69 3.33
CA VAL A 47 6.80 10.34 3.75
C VAL A 47 7.02 11.76 4.32
N ASN A 48 8.05 11.96 5.14
CA ASN A 48 8.17 13.18 5.95
C ASN A 48 9.22 14.18 5.44
N ALA A 49 10.11 13.77 4.53
CA ALA A 49 11.20 14.62 4.03
C ALA A 49 11.16 14.86 2.51
N THR A 50 10.14 14.35 1.82
CA THR A 50 9.97 14.50 0.37
C THR A 50 8.51 14.77 0.01
N ASP A 51 8.27 15.19 -1.24
CA ASP A 51 6.92 15.37 -1.79
C ASP A 51 6.40 14.09 -2.48
N THR A 52 7.12 12.97 -2.37
CA THR A 52 6.74 11.69 -2.98
C THR A 52 5.44 11.17 -2.37
N TRP A 53 4.45 10.86 -3.21
CA TRP A 53 3.27 10.10 -2.76
C TRP A 53 3.67 8.68 -2.41
N VAL A 54 3.43 8.25 -1.17
CA VAL A 54 3.85 6.93 -0.68
C VAL A 54 2.65 6.05 -0.39
N GLU A 55 2.70 4.81 -0.88
CA GLU A 55 1.83 3.71 -0.49
C GLU A 55 2.68 2.58 0.08
N LEU A 56 2.12 1.80 1.00
CA LEU A 56 2.82 0.70 1.65
C LEU A 56 2.18 -0.64 1.28
N THR A 57 3.01 -1.67 1.13
CA THR A 57 2.53 -3.04 0.87
C THR A 57 3.15 -4.04 1.84
N THR A 58 2.29 -4.84 2.49
CA THR A 58 2.68 -5.97 3.34
C THR A 58 2.17 -7.26 2.72
N LEU A 59 3.09 -8.14 2.30
CA LEU A 59 2.76 -9.50 1.88
C LEU A 59 2.59 -10.36 3.13
N LEU A 60 1.37 -10.78 3.43
CA LEU A 60 1.10 -11.62 4.60
C LEU A 60 1.48 -13.08 4.29
N ILE A 61 2.40 -13.62 5.09
CA ILE A 61 2.91 -15.00 4.97
C ILE A 61 2.47 -15.77 6.21
N PRO A 62 1.63 -16.81 6.08
CA PRO A 62 1.11 -17.57 7.22
C PRO A 62 2.22 -18.12 8.13
N GLY A 63 2.14 -17.77 9.41
CA GLY A 63 3.09 -18.21 10.43
C GLY A 63 4.42 -17.47 10.48
N HIS A 64 4.67 -16.49 9.60
CA HIS A 64 5.90 -15.69 9.57
C HIS A 64 5.69 -14.24 10.06
N ASN A 65 4.69 -13.54 9.52
CA ASN A 65 4.46 -12.12 9.80
C ASN A 65 2.98 -11.78 9.99
N ASP A 66 2.11 -12.78 10.10
CA ASP A 66 0.67 -12.58 10.06
C ASP A 66 -0.01 -12.62 11.45
N ASP A 67 0.72 -12.66 12.57
CA ASP A 67 0.13 -12.64 13.90
C ASP A 67 -0.44 -11.26 14.26
N ASP A 68 -1.50 -11.24 15.09
CA ASP A 68 -2.25 -10.04 15.41
C ASP A 68 -1.39 -8.98 16.14
N LYS A 69 -0.48 -9.41 17.02
CA LYS A 69 0.39 -8.48 17.76
C LYS A 69 1.31 -7.71 16.81
N THR A 70 1.89 -8.42 15.86
CA THR A 70 2.76 -7.84 14.82
C THR A 70 1.97 -6.88 13.93
N LEU A 71 0.77 -7.27 13.49
CA LEU A 71 -0.11 -6.42 12.67
C LEU A 71 -0.55 -5.15 13.41
N HIS A 72 -0.92 -5.24 14.68
CA HIS A 72 -1.24 -4.07 15.49
C HIS A 72 -0.03 -3.12 15.63
N ALA A 73 1.16 -3.66 15.88
CA ALA A 73 2.38 -2.87 16.01
C ALA A 73 2.76 -2.16 14.71
N GLU A 74 2.66 -2.84 13.58
CA GLU A 74 2.88 -2.30 12.23
C GLU A 74 1.91 -1.14 11.93
N CYS A 75 0.61 -1.38 12.08
CA CYS A 75 -0.42 -0.38 11.80
C CYS A 75 -0.32 0.84 12.73
N ALA A 76 -0.02 0.63 14.02
CA ALA A 76 0.20 1.71 14.98
C ALA A 76 1.41 2.56 14.59
N TRP A 77 2.52 1.93 14.17
CA TRP A 77 3.71 2.64 13.69
C TRP A 77 3.41 3.44 12.42
N ILE A 78 2.74 2.84 11.44
CA ILE A 78 2.35 3.53 10.21
C ILE A 78 1.50 4.75 10.54
N ARG A 79 0.48 4.61 11.39
CA ARG A 79 -0.36 5.73 11.80
C ARG A 79 0.43 6.85 12.49
N GLN A 80 1.41 6.49 13.32
CA GLN A 80 2.20 7.45 14.10
C GLN A 80 3.22 8.20 13.23
N HIS A 81 3.89 7.52 12.30
CA HIS A 81 5.01 8.05 11.51
C HIS A 81 4.61 8.51 10.11
N CYS A 82 3.64 7.85 9.48
CA CYS A 82 3.20 8.16 8.12
C CYS A 82 1.84 8.88 8.08
N GLY A 83 1.13 8.92 9.20
CA GLY A 83 -0.21 9.46 9.27
C GLY A 83 -1.28 8.41 8.95
N ARG A 84 -2.55 8.85 9.04
CA ARG A 84 -3.71 7.97 8.87
C ARG A 84 -4.16 7.79 7.41
N ASP A 85 -3.62 8.60 6.53
CA ASP A 85 -4.07 8.72 5.15
C ASP A 85 -3.14 8.02 4.14
N VAL A 86 -1.98 7.49 4.60
CA VAL A 86 -1.11 6.65 3.77
C VAL A 86 -1.83 5.35 3.41
N PRO A 87 -1.93 4.97 2.13
CA PRO A 87 -2.54 3.71 1.73
C PRO A 87 -1.69 2.52 2.16
N LEU A 88 -2.35 1.51 2.75
CA LEU A 88 -1.75 0.23 3.13
C LEU A 88 -2.42 -0.92 2.39
N HIS A 89 -1.62 -1.73 1.71
CA HIS A 89 -2.06 -2.89 0.95
C HIS A 89 -1.61 -4.17 1.66
N PHE A 90 -2.54 -5.02 2.09
CA PHE A 90 -2.25 -6.38 2.51
C PHE A 90 -2.44 -7.33 1.33
N SER A 91 -1.37 -7.97 0.89
CA SER A 91 -1.39 -8.91 -0.24
C SER A 91 -1.25 -10.35 0.24
N ALA A 92 -1.99 -11.26 -0.41
CA ALA A 92 -1.88 -12.69 -0.15
C ALA A 92 -0.57 -13.25 -0.68
N PHE A 93 0.11 -14.03 0.14
CA PHE A 93 1.24 -14.86 -0.26
C PHE A 93 0.74 -16.09 -1.03
N HIS A 94 1.50 -16.49 -2.04
CA HIS A 94 1.35 -17.74 -2.77
C HIS A 94 2.63 -18.55 -2.66
N PRO A 95 2.57 -19.88 -2.37
CA PRO A 95 3.74 -20.75 -2.27
C PRO A 95 4.58 -20.74 -3.55
N ASP A 96 5.83 -20.33 -3.44
CA ASP A 96 6.77 -20.31 -4.56
C ASP A 96 8.23 -20.45 -4.08
N TYR A 97 9.14 -20.69 -5.00
CA TYR A 97 10.59 -20.78 -4.81
C TYR A 97 10.99 -21.63 -3.59
N HIS A 98 11.52 -21.03 -2.54
CA HIS A 98 11.97 -21.73 -1.32
C HIS A 98 10.90 -21.88 -0.24
N MET A 99 9.70 -21.31 -0.44
CA MET A 99 8.59 -21.32 0.53
C MET A 99 7.40 -22.15 0.04
N ARG A 100 7.67 -23.30 -0.61
CA ARG A 100 6.60 -24.16 -1.18
C ARG A 100 5.87 -24.99 -0.12
N ASP A 101 6.42 -25.10 1.04
CA ASP A 101 5.85 -25.75 2.24
C ASP A 101 4.97 -24.83 3.09
N VAL A 102 5.01 -23.51 2.83
CA VAL A 102 4.13 -22.54 3.47
C VAL A 102 2.82 -22.45 2.69
N PRO A 103 1.65 -22.56 3.35
CA PRO A 103 0.36 -22.47 2.65
C PRO A 103 0.11 -21.06 2.10
N ALA A 104 -0.71 -20.95 1.05
CA ALA A 104 -1.20 -19.66 0.57
C ALA A 104 -2.02 -18.94 1.67
N THR A 105 -1.95 -17.61 1.68
CA THR A 105 -2.69 -16.81 2.65
C THR A 105 -4.19 -16.90 2.40
N PRO A 106 -4.98 -17.36 3.37
CA PRO A 106 -6.44 -17.37 3.23
C PRO A 106 -6.99 -15.94 3.14
N LYS A 107 -8.04 -15.74 2.34
CA LYS A 107 -8.72 -14.43 2.22
C LYS A 107 -9.16 -13.88 3.58
N GLU A 108 -9.66 -14.75 4.45
CA GLU A 108 -10.14 -14.39 5.79
C GLU A 108 -9.02 -13.73 6.63
N ARG A 109 -7.76 -14.14 6.42
CA ARG A 109 -6.61 -13.54 7.10
C ARG A 109 -6.34 -12.11 6.65
N LEU A 110 -6.45 -11.85 5.34
CA LEU A 110 -6.36 -10.50 4.78
C LEU A 110 -7.49 -9.60 5.29
N LEU A 111 -8.73 -10.10 5.30
CA LEU A 111 -9.87 -9.36 5.83
C LEU A 111 -9.72 -9.06 7.32
N HIS A 112 -9.10 -9.96 8.08
CA HIS A 112 -8.81 -9.75 9.50
C HIS A 112 -7.72 -8.67 9.68
N ALA A 113 -6.62 -8.75 8.94
CA ALA A 113 -5.56 -7.74 8.96
C ALA A 113 -6.09 -6.33 8.56
N ARG A 114 -6.93 -6.27 7.53
CA ARG A 114 -7.61 -5.04 7.14
C ARG A 114 -8.45 -4.46 8.28
N ARG A 115 -9.20 -5.28 9.02
CA ARG A 115 -9.98 -4.81 10.19
C ARG A 115 -9.06 -4.26 11.28
N ILE A 116 -7.93 -4.92 11.58
CA ILE A 116 -6.94 -4.42 12.53
C ILE A 116 -6.45 -3.03 12.11
N ALA A 117 -6.04 -2.86 10.87
CA ALA A 117 -5.54 -1.58 10.37
C ALA A 117 -6.57 -0.44 10.46
N LEU A 118 -7.83 -0.74 10.12
CA LEU A 118 -8.94 0.23 10.27
C LEU A 118 -9.21 0.56 11.75
N GLN A 119 -9.12 -0.40 12.66
CA GLN A 119 -9.26 -0.20 14.11
C GLN A 119 -8.11 0.63 14.68
N GLU A 120 -6.87 0.46 14.17
CA GLU A 120 -5.73 1.31 14.51
C GLU A 120 -5.87 2.75 13.96
N GLY A 121 -6.86 3.00 13.10
CA GLY A 121 -7.23 4.33 12.61
C GLY A 121 -6.65 4.70 11.25
N LEU A 122 -6.10 3.75 10.50
CA LEU A 122 -5.78 3.95 9.09
C LEU A 122 -7.07 4.06 8.27
N ARG A 123 -7.08 4.90 7.25
CA ARG A 123 -8.30 5.20 6.46
C ARG A 123 -8.37 4.44 5.15
N TYR A 124 -7.23 4.18 4.54
CA TYR A 124 -7.11 3.58 3.20
C TYR A 124 -6.37 2.26 3.30
N VAL A 125 -7.12 1.18 3.48
CA VAL A 125 -6.57 -0.17 3.65
C VAL A 125 -7.17 -1.11 2.63
N TYR A 126 -6.31 -1.72 1.84
CA TYR A 126 -6.68 -2.56 0.70
C TYR A 126 -6.24 -4.00 0.89
N THR A 127 -6.90 -4.93 0.17
CA THR A 127 -6.49 -6.32 0.03
C THR A 127 -6.08 -6.61 -1.41
N GLY A 128 -5.00 -7.36 -1.60
CA GLY A 128 -4.44 -7.70 -2.90
C GLY A 128 -4.18 -9.20 -3.08
N ASN A 129 -4.03 -9.64 -4.31
CA ASN A 129 -3.85 -11.04 -4.71
C ASN A 129 -5.01 -11.97 -4.33
N VAL A 130 -6.19 -11.41 -4.08
CA VAL A 130 -7.43 -12.14 -3.79
C VAL A 130 -8.60 -11.44 -4.47
N SER A 131 -9.64 -12.19 -4.82
CA SER A 131 -10.90 -11.61 -5.28
C SER A 131 -11.67 -11.04 -4.08
N ASP A 132 -11.59 -9.72 -3.89
CA ASP A 132 -12.24 -8.98 -2.81
C ASP A 132 -12.63 -7.59 -3.30
N HIS A 133 -13.86 -7.44 -3.76
CA HIS A 133 -14.34 -6.17 -4.32
C HIS A 133 -14.30 -5.02 -3.31
N ASP A 134 -14.72 -5.27 -2.05
CA ASP A 134 -14.69 -4.23 -1.00
C ASP A 134 -13.25 -3.91 -0.57
N GLY A 135 -12.38 -4.93 -0.54
CA GLY A 135 -10.96 -4.74 -0.25
C GLY A 135 -10.19 -3.99 -1.35
N GLY A 136 -10.67 -4.03 -2.60
CA GLY A 136 -10.12 -3.24 -3.71
C GLY A 136 -10.72 -1.83 -3.86
N THR A 137 -11.80 -1.53 -3.11
CA THR A 137 -12.55 -0.28 -3.25
C THR A 137 -11.99 0.82 -2.36
N THR A 138 -11.86 2.04 -2.90
CA THR A 138 -11.60 3.26 -2.12
C THR A 138 -12.92 3.82 -1.61
N PHE A 139 -13.04 3.94 -0.30
CA PHE A 139 -14.21 4.53 0.36
C PHE A 139 -13.91 5.93 0.88
N CYS A 140 -14.92 6.80 0.88
CA CYS A 140 -14.84 8.08 1.56
C CYS A 140 -14.71 7.87 3.08
N PRO A 141 -13.67 8.39 3.74
CA PRO A 141 -13.49 8.17 5.18
C PRO A 141 -14.49 8.95 6.03
N SER A 142 -15.23 9.91 5.43
CA SER A 142 -16.20 10.74 6.14
C SER A 142 -17.63 10.20 6.05
N CYS A 143 -18.07 9.73 4.87
CA CYS A 143 -19.46 9.30 4.68
C CYS A 143 -19.61 7.84 4.25
N GLY A 144 -18.50 7.11 3.99
CA GLY A 144 -18.52 5.71 3.57
C GLY A 144 -18.90 5.47 2.10
N ALA A 145 -19.08 6.53 1.30
CA ALA A 145 -19.40 6.38 -0.12
C ALA A 145 -18.28 5.65 -0.88
N ARG A 146 -18.67 4.80 -1.84
CA ARG A 146 -17.73 4.18 -2.78
C ARG A 146 -17.25 5.23 -3.76
N LEU A 147 -15.93 5.42 -3.86
CA LEU A 147 -15.33 6.47 -4.70
C LEU A 147 -14.59 5.89 -5.90
N ILE A 148 -13.77 4.85 -5.68
CA ILE A 148 -13.05 4.17 -6.76
C ILE A 148 -13.24 2.67 -6.57
N GLU A 149 -13.90 2.03 -7.52
CA GLU A 149 -14.13 0.58 -7.52
C GLU A 149 -13.19 -0.09 -8.49
N ARG A 150 -12.63 -1.24 -8.11
CA ARG A 150 -11.64 -1.98 -8.90
C ARG A 150 -12.02 -3.45 -8.99
N ASP A 151 -11.81 -4.00 -10.19
CA ASP A 151 -11.70 -5.43 -10.41
C ASP A 151 -10.29 -5.73 -10.89
N TRP A 152 -9.43 -6.19 -9.99
CA TRP A 152 -7.99 -6.30 -10.18
C TRP A 152 -7.37 -4.95 -10.62
N TYR A 153 -6.94 -4.85 -11.87
CA TYR A 153 -6.33 -3.65 -12.46
C TYR A 153 -7.33 -2.75 -13.18
N ASP A 154 -8.56 -3.22 -13.39
CA ASP A 154 -9.58 -2.45 -14.09
C ASP A 154 -10.35 -1.58 -13.12
N ILE A 155 -10.44 -0.28 -13.41
CA ILE A 155 -11.25 0.66 -12.65
C ILE A 155 -12.67 0.59 -13.20
N THR A 156 -13.56 -0.02 -12.41
CA THR A 156 -14.97 -0.26 -12.78
C THR A 156 -15.89 0.86 -12.34
N GLY A 157 -15.45 1.71 -11.41
CA GLY A 157 -16.17 2.90 -10.96
C GLY A 157 -15.21 3.99 -10.51
N TYR A 158 -15.48 5.25 -10.92
CA TYR A 158 -14.69 6.42 -10.53
C TYR A 158 -15.62 7.60 -10.29
N ARG A 159 -15.74 8.04 -9.05
CA ARG A 159 -16.71 9.06 -8.62
C ARG A 159 -16.09 10.31 -8.00
N LEU A 160 -14.76 10.39 -7.95
CA LEU A 160 -14.13 11.62 -7.46
C LEU A 160 -14.46 12.80 -8.37
N THR A 161 -14.60 13.99 -7.76
CA THR A 161 -14.66 15.24 -8.53
C THR A 161 -13.29 15.53 -9.16
N GLU A 162 -13.22 16.47 -10.10
CA GLU A 162 -11.96 16.90 -10.72
C GLU A 162 -10.93 17.40 -9.69
N ASP A 163 -11.41 17.92 -8.55
CA ASP A 163 -10.57 18.38 -7.43
C ASP A 163 -10.26 17.27 -6.41
N GLY A 164 -10.53 15.99 -6.71
CA GLY A 164 -10.27 14.87 -5.81
C GLY A 164 -11.15 14.83 -4.56
N GLN A 165 -12.39 15.31 -4.64
CA GLN A 165 -13.33 15.33 -3.51
C GLN A 165 -14.40 14.25 -3.66
N CYS A 166 -14.95 13.84 -2.51
CA CYS A 166 -16.14 12.98 -2.47
C CYS A 166 -17.38 13.77 -2.96
N PRO A 167 -18.09 13.30 -4.01
CA PRO A 167 -19.26 14.04 -4.53
C PRO A 167 -20.44 14.07 -3.56
N ASP A 168 -20.50 13.14 -2.59
CA ASP A 168 -21.63 13.00 -1.67
C ASP A 168 -21.50 13.93 -0.44
N CYS A 169 -20.27 14.22 0.03
CA CYS A 169 -20.07 15.02 1.26
C CYS A 169 -18.99 16.11 1.15
N GLY A 170 -18.31 16.26 0.02
CA GLY A 170 -17.28 17.28 -0.21
C GLY A 170 -15.94 17.01 0.50
N ALA A 171 -15.77 15.86 1.16
CA ALA A 171 -14.50 15.54 1.82
C ALA A 171 -13.37 15.41 0.79
N VAL A 172 -12.25 16.08 1.02
CA VAL A 172 -11.05 15.95 0.21
C VAL A 172 -10.43 14.57 0.43
N ILE A 173 -10.14 13.88 -0.65
CA ILE A 173 -9.49 12.56 -0.61
C ILE A 173 -7.99 12.75 -0.91
N PRO A 174 -7.10 12.43 0.03
CA PRO A 174 -5.66 12.55 -0.19
C PRO A 174 -5.21 11.70 -1.38
N GLY A 175 -4.37 12.28 -2.23
CA GLY A 175 -3.87 11.62 -3.44
C GLY A 175 -3.58 12.61 -4.55
N VAL A 176 -3.07 12.09 -5.66
CA VAL A 176 -2.95 12.82 -6.92
C VAL A 176 -3.98 12.23 -7.88
N TRP A 177 -4.92 13.05 -8.34
CA TRP A 177 -6.09 12.60 -9.07
C TRP A 177 -6.18 13.26 -10.44
N ASP A 178 -6.51 12.46 -11.45
CA ASP A 178 -6.93 12.96 -12.75
C ASP A 178 -8.46 13.02 -12.83
N ALA A 179 -8.98 13.84 -13.74
CA ALA A 179 -10.41 13.95 -13.99
C ALA A 179 -11.03 12.61 -14.43
N HIS A 180 -10.26 11.74 -15.04
CA HIS A 180 -10.68 10.42 -15.52
C HIS A 180 -9.67 9.34 -15.15
N PRO A 181 -10.15 8.09 -14.86
CA PRO A 181 -9.26 6.98 -14.59
C PRO A 181 -8.48 6.59 -15.86
N GLY A 182 -7.27 6.04 -15.67
CA GLY A 182 -6.53 5.39 -16.74
C GLY A 182 -7.29 4.18 -17.29
N THR A 183 -7.10 3.86 -18.56
CA THR A 183 -7.84 2.79 -19.27
C THR A 183 -6.96 1.62 -19.71
N PHE A 184 -5.70 1.56 -19.30
CA PHE A 184 -4.78 0.50 -19.75
C PHE A 184 -4.91 -0.81 -18.94
N GLY A 185 -5.67 -0.83 -17.81
CA GLY A 185 -5.96 -2.04 -17.03
C GLY A 185 -4.70 -2.81 -16.62
N GLY A 186 -4.71 -4.12 -16.79
CA GLY A 186 -3.59 -5.03 -16.49
C GLY A 186 -2.49 -5.09 -17.57
N MET A 187 -2.55 -4.27 -18.59
CA MET A 187 -1.53 -4.29 -19.66
C MET A 187 -0.26 -3.56 -19.24
N HIS A 188 0.89 -4.19 -19.50
CA HIS A 188 2.18 -3.54 -19.34
C HIS A 188 2.44 -2.68 -20.58
N LEU A 189 2.42 -1.36 -20.41
CA LEU A 189 2.77 -0.41 -21.46
C LEU A 189 4.27 -0.13 -21.43
N PRO A 190 5.03 -0.45 -22.49
CA PRO A 190 6.46 -0.11 -22.53
C PRO A 190 6.63 1.41 -22.59
N VAL A 191 7.46 1.94 -21.71
CA VAL A 191 7.87 3.35 -21.74
C VAL A 191 9.13 3.48 -22.57
N ASP A 192 9.02 4.20 -23.72
CA ASP A 192 10.16 4.53 -24.55
C ASP A 192 10.87 5.76 -23.94
N ILE A 193 11.92 5.50 -23.16
CA ILE A 193 12.70 6.54 -22.50
C ILE A 193 13.34 7.53 -23.46
N HIS A 194 13.59 7.14 -24.73
CA HIS A 194 14.18 8.05 -25.73
C HIS A 194 13.27 9.24 -26.06
N ARG A 195 11.96 9.13 -25.82
CA ARG A 195 11.02 10.24 -25.99
C ARG A 195 11.19 11.35 -24.95
N TYR A 196 11.88 11.05 -23.84
CA TYR A 196 12.10 11.96 -22.70
C TYR A 196 13.54 12.42 -22.57
N LEU A 197 14.44 11.92 -23.42
CA LEU A 197 15.85 12.33 -23.50
C LEU A 197 15.97 13.43 -24.58
N GLY A 198 15.33 14.57 -24.35
CA GLY A 198 15.40 15.75 -25.20
C GLY A 198 16.49 16.73 -24.78
#